data_e420f7a896fbde12e8a875ecf8a4c51f
#
_entry.id   e420f7a896fbde12e8a875ecf8a4c51f
#
_cell.length_a   1.000
_cell.length_b   1.000
_cell.length_c   1.000
_cell.angle_alpha   90.00
_cell.angle_beta   90.00
_cell.angle_gamma   90.00
#
_symmetry.space_group_name_H-M   'P 1'
#
loop_
_entity.id
_entity.type
_entity.pdbx_description
1 polymer ?
#
loop_
_entity_poly.entity_id
_entity_poly.type
_entity_poly.pdbx_seq_one_letter_code
_entity_poly.pdbx_strand_id
1 'polypeptide(L)'
;MMYENIDFNSIDLTQEPPVSEPERQYYFIAKCRQYVKEQEELAGHPLTADVVTFCCQMNARDSEKLSGILEQVGYTLSDSEEADFVIYNTCTVRDNANQRVYGRLGFCNSMKRKKPHKKIALCGCMMQEQNVIDKLQKSYRFIDLIFGTHNIFKFAELLCRMFESSGMVIDIWKDSDQIVEDLPVERKYPFKSGINIMFGCNNFCTYCIVPYVRGREKSRRPKEILQEIEKLADDGVVEIMLLGQNVNSYGKNLEDEISFAQLLQEVEKIDKIKRIRFMTSHPKDLSDELIEVMKNSDKICRHLHLPLQSGSTKILKAMNRRYTKEQYLELAAKIRREIPDISLTTDIMVGFPGETAEDVDDTIDVIRKVGFDNAFTFIYSVRTGTPAAAMDQVPEEEVHAGFDRVLEAVQETARKQVARLQGQTLTALVEEVNEQDASLVTGRLSNNTIVHFPGSADLIGQIVPVKLEECHGFYYTGHRVEETK
;
A
#
# COMPACT_ATOMS: atom_id res chain seq x y z
N MET A 1 3.01 21.16 -9.77
CA MET A 1 2.95 19.70 -10.09
C MET A 1 4.30 19.23 -10.62
N MET A 2 4.73 18.02 -10.26
CA MET A 2 6.09 17.49 -10.49
C MET A 2 6.48 17.32 -11.98
N TYR A 3 5.50 17.34 -12.90
CA TYR A 3 5.65 17.05 -14.33
C TYR A 3 5.19 18.18 -15.26
N GLU A 4 4.91 19.39 -14.72
CA GLU A 4 4.44 20.56 -15.50
C GLU A 4 5.46 21.04 -16.54
N ASN A 5 6.71 20.58 -16.47
CA ASN A 5 7.76 21.00 -17.39
C ASN A 5 7.92 20.11 -18.63
N ILE A 6 7.13 19.02 -18.76
CA ILE A 6 7.21 18.14 -19.93
C ILE A 6 6.11 18.52 -20.90
N ASP A 7 6.49 19.18 -21.98
CA ASP A 7 5.54 19.44 -23.09
C ASP A 7 5.44 18.23 -23.99
N PHE A 8 4.48 17.35 -23.70
CA PHE A 8 4.20 16.17 -24.52
C PHE A 8 3.78 16.49 -25.95
N ASN A 9 3.37 17.73 -26.26
CA ASN A 9 3.01 18.14 -27.61
C ASN A 9 4.26 18.47 -28.46
N SER A 10 5.39 18.72 -27.83
CA SER A 10 6.66 19.01 -28.52
C SER A 10 7.45 17.76 -28.91
N ILE A 11 7.01 16.57 -28.46
CA ILE A 11 7.68 15.30 -28.75
C ILE A 11 7.50 14.92 -30.23
N ASP A 12 8.59 14.72 -30.95
CA ASP A 12 8.60 14.32 -32.37
C ASP A 12 8.23 12.82 -32.51
N LEU A 13 7.01 12.55 -32.91
CA LEU A 13 6.47 11.20 -33.10
C LEU A 13 6.85 10.57 -34.45
N THR A 14 7.61 11.28 -35.31
CA THR A 14 8.12 10.71 -36.57
C THR A 14 9.40 9.90 -36.39
N GLN A 15 10.04 10.05 -35.22
CA GLN A 15 11.24 9.30 -34.84
C GLN A 15 10.86 7.99 -34.14
N GLU A 16 11.84 7.05 -34.11
CA GLU A 16 11.71 5.83 -33.33
C GLU A 16 11.61 6.15 -31.82
N PRO A 17 10.83 5.38 -31.05
CA PRO A 17 10.74 5.58 -29.60
C PRO A 17 12.12 5.51 -28.93
N PRO A 18 12.43 6.39 -27.96
CA PRO A 18 13.66 6.30 -27.17
C PRO A 18 13.85 4.91 -26.56
N VAL A 19 15.10 4.51 -26.36
CA VAL A 19 15.45 3.25 -25.69
C VAL A 19 15.47 3.43 -24.16
N SER A 20 15.85 4.65 -23.71
CA SER A 20 15.93 5.01 -22.29
C SER A 20 14.56 5.24 -21.67
N GLU A 21 14.43 4.88 -20.39
CA GLU A 21 13.30 5.24 -19.53
C GLU A 21 13.69 6.42 -18.62
N PRO A 22 12.81 7.36 -18.30
CA PRO A 22 11.37 7.39 -18.63
C PRO A 22 11.02 8.01 -19.99
N GLU A 23 11.97 8.49 -20.78
CA GLU A 23 11.75 9.20 -22.06
C GLU A 23 10.94 8.36 -23.04
N ARG A 24 11.15 7.03 -23.04
CA ARG A 24 10.34 6.10 -23.81
C ARG A 24 8.85 6.20 -23.47
N GLN A 25 8.52 6.26 -22.19
CA GLN A 25 7.12 6.39 -21.78
C GLN A 25 6.55 7.77 -22.13
N TYR A 26 7.35 8.83 -22.08
CA TYR A 26 6.92 10.16 -22.54
C TYR A 26 6.55 10.18 -24.01
N TYR A 27 7.33 9.51 -24.87
CA TYR A 27 6.99 9.32 -26.28
C TYR A 27 5.65 8.61 -26.43
N PHE A 28 5.40 7.54 -25.68
CA PHE A 28 4.12 6.82 -25.78
C PHE A 28 2.95 7.60 -25.18
N ILE A 29 3.16 8.41 -24.14
CA ILE A 29 2.14 9.34 -23.65
C ILE A 29 1.73 10.30 -24.78
N ALA A 30 2.71 10.93 -25.43
CA ALA A 30 2.46 11.85 -26.55
C ALA A 30 1.71 11.16 -27.70
N LYS A 31 2.07 9.93 -28.03
CA LYS A 31 1.40 9.12 -29.06
C LYS A 31 -0.03 8.75 -28.67
N CYS A 32 -0.25 8.32 -27.42
CA CYS A 32 -1.58 7.96 -26.92
C CYS A 32 -2.55 9.13 -26.90
N ARG A 33 -2.08 10.38 -26.72
CA ARG A 33 -2.92 11.59 -26.81
C ARG A 33 -3.65 11.68 -28.14
N GLN A 34 -3.02 11.28 -29.24
CA GLN A 34 -3.66 11.28 -30.57
C GLN A 34 -4.80 10.26 -30.62
N TYR A 35 -4.58 9.05 -30.13
CA TYR A 35 -5.61 8.02 -30.08
C TYR A 35 -6.79 8.41 -29.18
N VAL A 36 -6.51 8.97 -28.00
CA VAL A 36 -7.57 9.42 -27.08
C VAL A 36 -8.43 10.49 -27.76
N LYS A 37 -7.81 11.49 -28.41
CA LYS A 37 -8.52 12.54 -29.13
C LYS A 37 -9.41 11.97 -30.26
N GLU A 38 -8.92 11.04 -31.05
CA GLU A 38 -9.70 10.35 -32.08
C GLU A 38 -10.91 9.60 -31.49
N GLN A 39 -10.70 8.95 -30.33
CA GLN A 39 -11.80 8.25 -29.64
C GLN A 39 -12.83 9.21 -29.04
N GLU A 40 -12.42 10.39 -28.55
CA GLU A 40 -13.34 11.45 -28.09
C GLU A 40 -14.22 11.98 -29.22
N GLU A 41 -13.63 12.20 -30.38
CA GLU A 41 -14.37 12.62 -31.58
C GLU A 41 -15.44 11.57 -31.99
N LEU A 42 -15.10 10.27 -31.88
CA LEU A 42 -16.02 9.18 -32.16
C LEU A 42 -17.10 9.01 -31.07
N ALA A 43 -16.74 9.21 -29.81
CA ALA A 43 -17.66 9.09 -28.69
C ALA A 43 -18.60 10.30 -28.55
N GLY A 44 -18.18 11.48 -29.03
CA GLY A 44 -18.92 12.74 -28.94
C GLY A 44 -18.89 13.37 -27.53
N HIS A 45 -17.99 12.94 -26.66
CA HIS A 45 -17.77 13.48 -25.32
C HIS A 45 -16.32 13.26 -24.87
N PRO A 46 -15.80 14.07 -23.89
CA PRO A 46 -14.52 13.81 -23.25
C PRO A 46 -14.49 12.41 -22.61
N LEU A 47 -13.42 11.66 -22.86
CA LEU A 47 -13.29 10.30 -22.30
C LEU A 47 -12.95 10.33 -20.83
N THR A 48 -13.55 9.42 -20.07
CA THR A 48 -13.36 9.26 -18.64
C THR A 48 -12.59 7.97 -18.30
N ALA A 49 -11.78 8.00 -17.22
CA ALA A 49 -11.07 6.82 -16.74
C ALA A 49 -11.19 6.66 -15.22
N ASP A 50 -11.24 5.41 -14.75
CA ASP A 50 -11.23 5.04 -13.35
C ASP A 50 -10.17 3.97 -13.06
N VAL A 51 -9.40 4.15 -11.98
CA VAL A 51 -8.40 3.19 -11.51
C VAL A 51 -8.80 2.62 -10.15
N VAL A 52 -9.46 1.47 -10.18
CA VAL A 52 -9.94 0.77 -8.99
C VAL A 52 -8.79 0.00 -8.33
N THR A 53 -8.41 0.42 -7.12
CA THR A 53 -7.29 -0.17 -6.37
C THR A 53 -7.74 -1.22 -5.38
N PHE A 54 -7.11 -2.39 -5.41
CA PHE A 54 -7.35 -3.46 -4.44
C PHE A 54 -6.18 -3.61 -3.46
N CYS A 55 -6.51 -3.57 -2.18
CA CYS A 55 -5.78 -4.04 -1.00
C CYS A 55 -4.61 -3.22 -0.44
N CYS A 56 -3.46 -3.03 -1.09
CA CYS A 56 -2.26 -2.59 -0.37
C CYS A 56 -1.77 -1.20 -0.76
N GLN A 57 -0.99 -0.56 0.13
CA GLN A 57 -0.42 0.78 -0.08
C GLN A 57 0.48 0.86 -1.33
N MET A 58 1.20 -0.21 -1.65
CA MET A 58 2.01 -0.24 -2.87
C MET A 58 1.13 -0.23 -4.13
N ASN A 59 0.00 -0.98 -4.14
CA ASN A 59 -0.96 -0.88 -5.24
C ASN A 59 -1.58 0.52 -5.32
N ALA A 60 -1.83 1.18 -4.17
CA ALA A 60 -2.30 2.56 -4.19
C ALA A 60 -1.29 3.49 -4.88
N ARG A 61 0.00 3.36 -4.57
CA ARG A 61 1.06 4.12 -5.25
C ARG A 61 1.17 3.79 -6.73
N ASP A 62 1.05 2.51 -7.09
CA ASP A 62 1.02 2.07 -8.49
C ASP A 62 -0.18 2.69 -9.23
N SER A 63 -1.36 2.76 -8.58
CA SER A 63 -2.56 3.38 -9.15
C SER A 63 -2.41 4.89 -9.37
N GLU A 64 -1.75 5.61 -8.45
CA GLU A 64 -1.45 7.04 -8.64
C GLU A 64 -0.60 7.27 -9.91
N LYS A 65 0.36 6.38 -10.23
CA LYS A 65 1.13 6.43 -11.48
C LYS A 65 0.23 6.15 -12.70
N LEU A 66 -0.64 5.14 -12.61
CA LEU A 66 -1.59 4.84 -13.70
C LEU A 66 -2.53 6.01 -13.97
N SER A 67 -3.09 6.60 -12.91
CA SER A 67 -3.97 7.77 -13.00
C SER A 67 -3.26 8.98 -13.61
N GLY A 68 -2.03 9.27 -13.17
CA GLY A 68 -1.23 10.35 -13.73
C GLY A 68 -0.94 10.18 -15.21
N ILE A 69 -0.64 8.96 -15.67
CA ILE A 69 -0.45 8.68 -17.10
C ILE A 69 -1.77 8.85 -17.86
N LEU A 70 -2.90 8.36 -17.32
CA LEU A 70 -4.21 8.52 -17.95
C LEU A 70 -4.60 9.99 -18.12
N GLU A 71 -4.38 10.81 -17.12
CA GLU A 71 -4.61 12.26 -17.20
C GLU A 71 -3.73 12.90 -18.29
N GLN A 72 -2.44 12.55 -18.33
CA GLN A 72 -1.51 13.08 -19.34
C GLN A 72 -1.85 12.65 -20.76
N VAL A 73 -2.46 11.49 -20.99
CA VAL A 73 -2.90 11.08 -22.32
C VAL A 73 -4.26 11.66 -22.70
N GLY A 74 -4.97 12.36 -21.80
CA GLY A 74 -6.18 13.12 -22.08
C GLY A 74 -7.46 12.61 -21.43
N TYR A 75 -7.44 11.54 -20.63
CA TYR A 75 -8.65 11.12 -19.90
C TYR A 75 -8.97 12.06 -18.74
N THR A 76 -10.24 12.32 -18.52
CA THR A 76 -10.74 12.90 -17.28
C THR A 76 -10.91 11.79 -16.23
N LEU A 77 -10.26 11.93 -15.07
CA LEU A 77 -10.37 10.95 -14.00
C LEU A 77 -11.76 10.97 -13.36
N SER A 78 -12.25 9.80 -12.98
CA SER A 78 -13.56 9.55 -12.41
C SER A 78 -13.47 8.48 -11.32
N ASP A 79 -14.32 8.54 -10.31
CA ASP A 79 -14.47 7.51 -9.28
C ASP A 79 -15.61 6.52 -9.63
N SER A 80 -15.89 6.34 -10.92
CA SER A 80 -17.01 5.52 -11.39
C SER A 80 -16.57 4.43 -12.36
N GLU A 81 -16.90 3.19 -12.04
CA GLU A 81 -16.70 2.04 -12.94
C GLU A 81 -17.54 2.13 -14.25
N GLU A 82 -18.38 3.15 -14.41
CA GLU A 82 -19.07 3.47 -15.67
C GLU A 82 -18.19 4.25 -16.65
N ALA A 83 -17.01 4.73 -16.22
CA ALA A 83 -16.02 5.41 -17.03
C ALA A 83 -15.71 4.65 -18.34
N ASP A 84 -15.25 5.37 -19.35
CA ASP A 84 -14.95 4.80 -20.67
C ASP A 84 -13.74 3.87 -20.66
N PHE A 85 -12.81 4.09 -19.71
CA PHE A 85 -11.72 3.18 -19.43
C PHE A 85 -11.67 2.84 -17.93
N VAL A 86 -11.65 1.55 -17.58
CA VAL A 86 -11.53 1.09 -16.19
C VAL A 86 -10.32 0.19 -16.05
N ILE A 87 -9.46 0.50 -15.09
CA ILE A 87 -8.31 -0.32 -14.72
C ILE A 87 -8.53 -0.92 -13.34
N TYR A 88 -8.47 -2.24 -13.21
CA TYR A 88 -8.41 -2.92 -11.92
C TYR A 88 -6.96 -3.23 -11.56
N ASN A 89 -6.41 -2.47 -10.60
CA ASN A 89 -5.11 -2.77 -10.00
C ASN A 89 -5.28 -3.78 -8.87
N THR A 90 -4.98 -5.03 -9.16
CA THR A 90 -5.39 -6.20 -8.40
C THR A 90 -4.35 -6.65 -7.38
N CYS A 91 -4.81 -7.36 -6.35
CA CYS A 91 -3.98 -7.93 -5.29
C CYS A 91 -4.25 -9.42 -5.16
N THR A 92 -3.22 -10.21 -4.88
CA THR A 92 -3.35 -11.65 -4.61
C THR A 92 -3.03 -12.03 -3.15
N VAL A 93 -2.68 -11.04 -2.32
CA VAL A 93 -2.33 -11.31 -0.90
C VAL A 93 -3.56 -11.74 -0.09
N ARG A 94 -4.76 -11.24 -0.43
CA ARG A 94 -6.03 -11.55 0.26
C ARG A 94 -7.02 -12.19 -0.71
N ASP A 95 -7.57 -13.35 -0.36
CA ASP A 95 -8.50 -14.10 -1.23
C ASP A 95 -9.76 -13.32 -1.59
N ASN A 96 -10.35 -12.63 -0.63
CA ASN A 96 -11.50 -11.76 -0.86
C ASN A 96 -11.27 -10.72 -1.96
N ALA A 97 -10.01 -10.33 -2.23
CA ALA A 97 -9.69 -9.42 -3.32
C ALA A 97 -9.92 -10.08 -4.68
N ASN A 98 -9.48 -11.32 -4.86
CA ASN A 98 -9.66 -12.06 -6.10
C ASN A 98 -11.15 -12.27 -6.44
N GLN A 99 -11.96 -12.65 -5.44
CA GLN A 99 -13.41 -12.85 -5.64
C GLN A 99 -14.12 -11.55 -6.03
N ARG A 100 -13.75 -10.44 -5.39
CA ARG A 100 -14.27 -9.11 -5.73
C ARG A 100 -13.94 -8.72 -7.16
N VAL A 101 -12.71 -8.99 -7.64
CA VAL A 101 -12.32 -8.71 -9.04
C VAL A 101 -13.23 -9.46 -10.01
N TYR A 102 -13.43 -10.77 -9.82
CA TYR A 102 -14.32 -11.54 -10.70
C TYR A 102 -15.77 -11.06 -10.70
N GLY A 103 -16.30 -10.68 -9.53
CA GLY A 103 -17.63 -10.10 -9.43
C GLY A 103 -17.77 -8.80 -10.21
N ARG A 104 -16.78 -7.89 -10.09
CA ARG A 104 -16.74 -6.61 -10.83
C ARG A 104 -16.53 -6.80 -12.33
N LEU A 105 -15.78 -7.80 -12.77
CA LEU A 105 -15.65 -8.13 -14.19
C LEU A 105 -16.98 -8.49 -14.84
N GLY A 106 -17.89 -9.15 -14.10
CA GLY A 106 -19.26 -9.40 -14.56
C GLY A 106 -20.03 -8.10 -14.86
N PHE A 107 -19.93 -7.12 -13.94
CA PHE A 107 -20.50 -5.80 -14.12
C PHE A 107 -19.90 -5.09 -15.34
N CYS A 108 -18.56 -5.02 -15.43
CA CYS A 108 -17.86 -4.40 -16.55
C CYS A 108 -18.23 -4.98 -17.92
N ASN A 109 -18.41 -6.31 -17.99
CA ASN A 109 -18.88 -6.96 -19.21
C ASN A 109 -20.28 -6.49 -19.60
N SER A 110 -21.18 -6.35 -18.64
CA SER A 110 -22.54 -5.83 -18.90
C SER A 110 -22.51 -4.39 -19.40
N MET A 111 -21.65 -3.55 -18.83
CA MET A 111 -21.45 -2.16 -19.25
C MET A 111 -20.83 -2.08 -20.66
N LYS A 112 -19.81 -2.90 -20.95
CA LYS A 112 -19.17 -2.95 -22.27
C LYS A 112 -20.13 -3.37 -23.39
N ARG A 113 -21.12 -4.21 -23.09
CA ARG A 113 -22.20 -4.53 -24.05
C ARG A 113 -23.08 -3.33 -24.40
N LYS A 114 -23.27 -2.40 -23.45
CA LYS A 114 -24.03 -1.15 -23.65
C LYS A 114 -23.16 -0.06 -24.27
N LYS A 115 -21.88 -0.01 -23.93
CA LYS A 115 -20.87 0.94 -24.42
C LYS A 115 -19.72 0.15 -25.09
N PRO A 116 -19.81 -0.25 -26.36
CA PRO A 116 -18.82 -1.12 -27.02
C PRO A 116 -17.40 -0.53 -27.08
N HIS A 117 -17.27 0.81 -27.02
CA HIS A 117 -15.99 1.52 -26.99
C HIS A 117 -15.29 1.46 -25.62
N LYS A 118 -16.02 1.07 -24.55
CA LYS A 118 -15.46 0.95 -23.20
C LYS A 118 -14.26 0.02 -23.18
N LYS A 119 -13.18 0.48 -22.56
CA LYS A 119 -11.94 -0.29 -22.36
C LYS A 119 -11.83 -0.81 -20.94
N ILE A 120 -11.25 -2.00 -20.78
CA ILE A 120 -11.07 -2.66 -19.48
C ILE A 120 -9.66 -3.22 -19.43
N ALA A 121 -8.90 -2.82 -18.40
CA ALA A 121 -7.57 -3.35 -18.13
C ALA A 121 -7.48 -3.99 -16.76
N LEU A 122 -6.61 -4.99 -16.62
CA LEU A 122 -6.22 -5.63 -15.36
C LEU A 122 -4.73 -5.53 -15.17
N CYS A 123 -4.30 -5.17 -13.96
CA CYS A 123 -2.90 -5.19 -13.59
C CYS A 123 -2.71 -5.60 -12.11
N GLY A 124 -1.46 -5.58 -11.66
CA GLY A 124 -1.13 -5.86 -10.27
C GLY A 124 -0.74 -7.31 -9.98
N CYS A 125 -0.63 -7.63 -8.69
CA CYS A 125 -0.06 -8.91 -8.23
C CYS A 125 -0.83 -10.15 -8.72
N MET A 126 -2.15 -10.08 -8.83
CA MET A 126 -2.99 -11.19 -9.30
C MET A 126 -2.65 -11.59 -10.75
N MET A 127 -2.15 -10.66 -11.56
CA MET A 127 -1.77 -10.91 -12.95
C MET A 127 -0.43 -11.66 -13.08
N GLN A 128 0.26 -11.92 -12.00
CA GLN A 128 1.46 -12.75 -11.99
C GLN A 128 1.17 -14.26 -11.83
N GLU A 129 -0.09 -14.61 -11.56
CA GLU A 129 -0.51 -16.02 -11.39
C GLU A 129 -0.96 -16.61 -12.72
N GLN A 130 -0.24 -17.64 -13.22
CA GLN A 130 -0.50 -18.25 -14.53
C GLN A 130 -1.92 -18.84 -14.65
N ASN A 131 -2.40 -19.49 -13.58
CA ASN A 131 -3.76 -20.04 -13.53
C ASN A 131 -4.85 -18.97 -13.69
N VAL A 132 -4.61 -17.76 -13.15
CA VAL A 132 -5.50 -16.60 -13.31
C VAL A 132 -5.50 -16.15 -14.76
N ILE A 133 -4.33 -15.99 -15.38
CA ILE A 133 -4.19 -15.57 -16.77
C ILE A 133 -4.89 -16.56 -17.71
N ASP A 134 -4.68 -17.86 -17.52
CA ASP A 134 -5.33 -18.90 -18.32
C ASP A 134 -6.86 -18.82 -18.23
N LYS A 135 -7.39 -18.56 -17.03
CA LYS A 135 -8.83 -18.36 -16.80
C LYS A 135 -9.36 -17.10 -17.49
N LEU A 136 -8.62 -15.98 -17.39
CA LEU A 136 -9.00 -14.72 -18.01
C LEU A 136 -9.04 -14.83 -19.55
N GLN A 137 -8.03 -15.44 -20.16
CA GLN A 137 -7.97 -15.66 -21.61
C GLN A 137 -9.13 -16.54 -22.13
N LYS A 138 -9.54 -17.56 -21.36
CA LYS A 138 -10.62 -18.46 -21.75
C LYS A 138 -12.00 -17.84 -21.59
N SER A 139 -12.24 -17.16 -20.45
CA SER A 139 -13.58 -16.81 -19.99
C SER A 139 -13.91 -15.33 -20.01
N TYR A 140 -12.91 -14.43 -20.17
CA TYR A 140 -13.08 -12.98 -20.05
C TYR A 140 -12.51 -12.22 -21.26
N ARG A 141 -12.83 -12.70 -22.47
CA ARG A 141 -12.31 -12.16 -23.76
C ARG A 141 -12.68 -10.71 -24.04
N PHE A 142 -13.53 -10.11 -23.24
CA PHE A 142 -13.92 -8.71 -23.31
C PHE A 142 -12.89 -7.75 -22.69
N ILE A 143 -11.88 -8.26 -22.00
CA ILE A 143 -10.78 -7.47 -21.44
C ILE A 143 -9.86 -7.03 -22.58
N ASP A 144 -9.41 -5.78 -22.56
CA ASP A 144 -8.57 -5.21 -23.62
C ASP A 144 -7.07 -5.30 -23.31
N LEU A 145 -6.69 -5.16 -22.02
CA LEU A 145 -5.28 -5.14 -21.61
C LEU A 145 -5.06 -5.87 -20.30
N ILE A 146 -4.02 -6.71 -20.23
CA ILE A 146 -3.55 -7.38 -19.01
C ILE A 146 -2.04 -7.20 -18.90
N PHE A 147 -1.54 -6.69 -17.74
CA PHE A 147 -0.11 -6.53 -17.49
C PHE A 147 0.26 -6.78 -16.03
N GLY A 148 1.54 -7.10 -15.80
CA GLY A 148 2.03 -7.49 -14.48
C GLY A 148 2.53 -6.34 -13.62
N THR A 149 2.98 -6.66 -12.40
CA THR A 149 3.59 -5.69 -11.48
C THR A 149 4.98 -5.24 -11.92
N HIS A 150 5.73 -6.11 -12.61
CA HIS A 150 7.12 -5.85 -13.00
C HIS A 150 7.27 -4.92 -14.20
N ASN A 151 6.19 -4.72 -14.97
CA ASN A 151 6.18 -3.85 -16.13
C ASN A 151 5.08 -2.77 -16.08
N ILE A 152 4.64 -2.42 -14.87
CA ILE A 152 3.62 -1.36 -14.69
C ILE A 152 4.10 0.00 -15.20
N PHE A 153 5.40 0.27 -15.14
CA PHE A 153 6.01 1.49 -15.67
C PHE A 153 5.84 1.64 -17.19
N LYS A 154 5.64 0.52 -17.92
CA LYS A 154 5.41 0.50 -19.36
C LYS A 154 3.96 0.82 -19.77
N PHE A 155 3.14 1.28 -18.84
CA PHE A 155 1.71 1.42 -19.09
C PHE A 155 1.38 2.29 -20.30
N ALA A 156 2.10 3.40 -20.55
CA ALA A 156 1.87 4.23 -21.74
C ALA A 156 2.16 3.47 -23.05
N GLU A 157 3.24 2.70 -23.12
CA GLU A 157 3.54 1.83 -24.26
C GLU A 157 2.45 0.75 -24.46
N LEU A 158 2.00 0.13 -23.36
CA LEU A 158 0.96 -0.90 -23.39
C LEU A 158 -0.39 -0.33 -23.79
N LEU A 159 -0.71 0.88 -23.39
CA LEU A 159 -1.90 1.61 -23.78
C LEU A 159 -1.91 1.87 -25.29
N CYS A 160 -0.80 2.33 -25.87
CA CYS A 160 -0.66 2.46 -27.31
C CYS A 160 -0.91 1.11 -28.04
N ARG A 161 -0.26 0.04 -27.58
CA ARG A 161 -0.45 -1.30 -28.15
C ARG A 161 -1.89 -1.76 -28.07
N MET A 162 -2.61 -1.42 -27.00
CA MET A 162 -4.04 -1.71 -26.85
C MET A 162 -4.87 -0.98 -27.91
N PHE A 163 -4.58 0.30 -28.19
CA PHE A 163 -5.29 1.04 -29.23
C PHE A 163 -5.00 0.51 -30.64
N GLU A 164 -3.78 0.05 -30.89
CA GLU A 164 -3.35 -0.49 -32.18
C GLU A 164 -3.80 -1.94 -32.42
N SER A 165 -4.29 -2.63 -31.37
CA SER A 165 -4.69 -4.05 -31.41
C SER A 165 -6.20 -4.21 -31.58
N SER A 166 -6.61 -5.21 -32.38
CA SER A 166 -8.01 -5.64 -32.47
C SER A 166 -8.42 -6.66 -31.41
N GLY A 167 -7.49 -7.10 -30.53
CA GLY A 167 -7.74 -8.11 -29.51
C GLY A 167 -7.11 -7.78 -28.17
N MET A 168 -7.28 -8.68 -27.20
CA MET A 168 -6.69 -8.55 -25.87
C MET A 168 -5.16 -8.51 -25.95
N VAL A 169 -4.57 -7.47 -25.40
CA VAL A 169 -3.12 -7.33 -25.21
C VAL A 169 -2.72 -7.91 -23.85
N ILE A 170 -1.76 -8.81 -23.84
CA ILE A 170 -1.20 -9.38 -22.60
C ILE A 170 0.31 -9.20 -22.61
N ASP A 171 0.82 -8.53 -21.58
CA ASP A 171 2.27 -8.33 -21.38
C ASP A 171 2.60 -8.47 -19.89
N ILE A 172 3.14 -9.61 -19.50
CA ILE A 172 3.43 -9.94 -18.10
C ILE A 172 4.89 -10.35 -18.00
N TRP A 173 5.67 -9.52 -17.31
CA TRP A 173 7.05 -9.82 -17.03
C TRP A 173 7.15 -10.65 -15.75
N LYS A 174 7.95 -11.72 -15.78
CA LYS A 174 8.17 -12.59 -14.61
C LYS A 174 9.09 -11.93 -13.58
N ASP A 175 10.00 -11.08 -14.02
CA ASP A 175 10.92 -10.29 -13.21
C ASP A 175 11.37 -9.08 -14.00
N SER A 176 11.88 -8.06 -13.30
CA SER A 176 12.52 -6.89 -13.91
C SER A 176 13.54 -6.33 -12.93
N ASP A 177 14.74 -6.03 -13.43
CA ASP A 177 15.75 -5.30 -12.65
C ASP A 177 15.57 -3.78 -12.75
N GLN A 178 14.69 -3.32 -13.63
CA GLN A 178 14.42 -1.91 -13.84
C GLN A 178 13.48 -1.36 -12.75
N ILE A 179 13.88 -0.25 -12.17
CA ILE A 179 13.06 0.62 -11.35
C ILE A 179 12.96 1.93 -12.13
N VAL A 180 11.77 2.25 -12.64
CA VAL A 180 11.52 3.47 -13.42
C VAL A 180 10.71 4.43 -12.57
N GLU A 181 11.28 5.58 -12.33
CA GLU A 181 10.66 6.70 -11.63
C GLU A 181 10.52 7.90 -12.59
N ASP A 182 10.12 9.05 -12.07
CA ASP A 182 9.85 10.26 -12.87
C ASP A 182 8.74 10.08 -13.94
N LEU A 183 7.79 9.16 -13.69
CA LEU A 183 6.54 9.05 -14.45
C LEU A 183 5.46 9.96 -13.85
N PRO A 184 4.48 10.42 -14.67
CA PRO A 184 3.35 11.18 -14.16
C PRO A 184 2.62 10.47 -13.03
N VAL A 185 2.24 11.22 -12.01
CA VAL A 185 1.56 10.71 -10.81
C VAL A 185 0.42 11.64 -10.42
N GLU A 186 -0.79 11.11 -10.30
CA GLU A 186 -1.91 11.83 -9.71
C GLU A 186 -2.11 11.35 -8.26
N ARG A 187 -1.81 12.23 -7.31
CA ARG A 187 -1.88 11.92 -5.89
C ARG A 187 -3.28 12.10 -5.33
N LYS A 188 -3.74 11.14 -4.56
CA LYS A 188 -5.02 11.25 -3.85
C LYS A 188 -5.04 12.44 -2.87
N TYR A 189 -3.93 12.74 -2.23
CA TYR A 189 -3.80 13.83 -1.26
C TYR A 189 -2.64 14.74 -1.62
N PRO A 190 -2.84 16.07 -1.69
CA PRO A 190 -1.76 17.00 -2.01
C PRO A 190 -0.70 17.12 -0.91
N PHE A 191 -1.07 16.82 0.36
CA PHE A 191 -0.24 17.05 1.54
C PHE A 191 0.45 15.78 2.09
N LYS A 192 0.13 14.59 1.56
CA LYS A 192 0.79 13.33 1.95
C LYS A 192 1.03 12.43 0.74
N SER A 193 2.12 11.64 0.77
CA SER A 193 2.47 10.73 -0.31
C SER A 193 3.12 9.44 0.17
N GLY A 194 2.85 8.33 -0.52
CA GLY A 194 3.58 7.08 -0.38
C GLY A 194 4.82 7.07 -1.28
N ILE A 195 5.92 6.50 -0.80
CA ILE A 195 7.18 6.39 -1.53
C ILE A 195 7.68 4.97 -1.45
N ASN A 196 7.74 4.30 -2.58
CA ASN A 196 8.36 2.99 -2.65
C ASN A 196 9.87 3.13 -2.48
N ILE A 197 10.44 2.59 -1.40
CA ILE A 197 11.88 2.58 -1.16
C ILE A 197 12.53 1.27 -1.59
N MET A 198 11.73 0.21 -1.69
CA MET A 198 12.17 -1.11 -2.11
C MET A 198 11.01 -1.94 -2.66
N PHE A 199 11.33 -2.97 -3.42
CA PHE A 199 10.38 -3.92 -4.00
C PHE A 199 10.81 -5.35 -3.67
N GLY A 200 9.85 -6.29 -3.67
CA GLY A 200 10.12 -7.72 -3.44
C GLY A 200 10.46 -8.07 -1.99
N CYS A 201 10.66 -9.38 -1.73
CA CYS A 201 10.96 -9.87 -0.39
C CYS A 201 11.76 -11.18 -0.42
N ASN A 202 12.82 -11.27 0.39
CA ASN A 202 13.69 -12.44 0.52
C ASN A 202 13.36 -13.34 1.73
N ASN A 203 12.28 -13.06 2.46
CA ASN A 203 11.94 -13.84 3.67
C ASN A 203 11.39 -15.23 3.35
N PHE A 204 10.70 -15.41 2.21
CA PHE A 204 10.11 -16.70 1.82
C PHE A 204 9.32 -17.37 2.94
N CYS A 205 8.50 -16.58 3.67
CA CYS A 205 7.55 -17.16 4.62
C CYS A 205 6.68 -18.18 3.88
N THR A 206 6.46 -19.35 4.46
CA THR A 206 5.86 -20.51 3.76
C THR A 206 4.44 -20.28 3.25
N TYR A 207 3.72 -19.32 3.81
CA TYR A 207 2.37 -18.92 3.40
C TYR A 207 2.34 -17.79 2.37
N CYS A 208 3.49 -17.12 2.12
CA CYS A 208 3.50 -15.82 1.46
C CYS A 208 3.77 -15.93 -0.04
N ILE A 209 2.87 -15.35 -0.84
CA ILE A 209 2.97 -15.31 -2.30
C ILE A 209 3.88 -14.16 -2.81
N VAL A 210 4.21 -13.18 -1.96
CA VAL A 210 4.92 -11.95 -2.36
C VAL A 210 6.23 -12.22 -3.11
N PRO A 211 7.14 -13.13 -2.67
CA PRO A 211 8.39 -13.39 -3.42
C PRO A 211 8.15 -13.91 -4.85
N TYR A 212 7.00 -14.51 -5.10
CA TYR A 212 6.64 -15.12 -6.40
C TYR A 212 5.96 -14.10 -7.35
N VAL A 213 5.34 -13.05 -6.80
CA VAL A 213 4.59 -12.05 -7.60
C VAL A 213 5.23 -10.67 -7.62
N ARG A 214 6.16 -10.38 -6.70
CA ARG A 214 6.92 -9.11 -6.66
C ARG A 214 8.44 -9.32 -6.70
N GLY A 215 8.90 -10.58 -6.80
CA GLY A 215 10.30 -10.93 -6.96
C GLY A 215 11.14 -10.81 -5.69
N ARG A 216 12.46 -10.83 -5.89
CA ARG A 216 13.48 -10.65 -4.85
C ARG A 216 13.56 -9.20 -4.40
N GLU A 217 14.14 -8.97 -3.20
CA GLU A 217 14.36 -7.64 -2.67
C GLU A 217 15.25 -6.80 -3.61
N LYS A 218 14.76 -5.59 -3.93
CA LYS A 218 15.45 -4.57 -4.70
C LYS A 218 15.23 -3.23 -4.03
N SER A 219 16.26 -2.66 -3.46
CA SER A 219 16.24 -1.32 -2.84
C SER A 219 16.49 -0.25 -3.91
N ARG A 220 15.79 0.86 -3.82
CA ARG A 220 16.10 2.06 -4.60
C ARG A 220 17.31 2.76 -4.01
N ARG A 221 18.03 3.49 -4.84
CA ARG A 221 19.18 4.28 -4.39
C ARG A 221 18.74 5.41 -3.46
N PRO A 222 19.45 5.65 -2.35
CA PRO A 222 19.09 6.72 -1.39
C PRO A 222 18.93 8.08 -2.06
N LYS A 223 19.84 8.43 -2.96
CA LYS A 223 19.80 9.70 -3.69
C LYS A 223 18.50 9.91 -4.47
N GLU A 224 18.00 8.87 -5.13
CA GLU A 224 16.76 8.94 -5.90
C GLU A 224 15.54 9.13 -4.98
N ILE A 225 15.53 8.42 -3.83
CA ILE A 225 14.48 8.55 -2.82
C ILE A 225 14.47 9.96 -2.24
N LEU A 226 15.62 10.49 -1.86
CA LEU A 226 15.73 11.84 -1.26
C LEU A 226 15.30 12.92 -2.27
N GLN A 227 15.72 12.81 -3.53
CA GLN A 227 15.31 13.73 -4.59
C GLN A 227 13.79 13.71 -4.83
N GLU A 228 13.17 12.52 -4.80
CA GLU A 228 11.71 12.40 -4.90
C GLU A 228 11.03 13.07 -3.70
N ILE A 229 11.53 12.84 -2.48
CA ILE A 229 10.97 13.44 -1.26
C ILE A 229 11.12 14.97 -1.28
N GLU A 230 12.26 15.51 -1.70
CA GLU A 230 12.49 16.95 -1.83
C GLU A 230 11.50 17.59 -2.81
N LYS A 231 11.33 16.99 -4.00
CA LYS A 231 10.34 17.44 -4.99
C LYS A 231 8.92 17.44 -4.42
N LEU A 232 8.52 16.37 -3.70
CA LEU A 232 7.22 16.27 -3.05
C LEU A 232 7.04 17.32 -1.94
N ALA A 233 8.08 17.57 -1.17
CA ALA A 233 8.09 18.59 -0.11
C ALA A 233 7.97 20.01 -0.69
N ASP A 234 8.60 20.27 -1.84
CA ASP A 234 8.47 21.52 -2.58
C ASP A 234 7.04 21.73 -3.13
N ASP A 235 6.35 20.64 -3.47
CA ASP A 235 4.96 20.61 -3.93
C ASP A 235 3.92 20.54 -2.77
N GLY A 236 4.35 20.79 -1.53
CA GLY A 236 3.48 20.95 -0.36
C GLY A 236 3.19 19.68 0.45
N VAL A 237 3.85 18.57 0.16
CA VAL A 237 3.72 17.34 0.97
C VAL A 237 4.40 17.54 2.33
N VAL A 238 3.67 17.29 3.41
CA VAL A 238 4.14 17.39 4.80
C VAL A 238 4.31 16.04 5.49
N GLU A 239 3.62 14.99 5.02
CA GLU A 239 3.74 13.63 5.53
C GLU A 239 4.11 12.67 4.40
N ILE A 240 5.13 11.84 4.63
CA ILE A 240 5.50 10.75 3.73
C ILE A 240 5.35 9.40 4.41
N MET A 241 5.02 8.38 3.61
CA MET A 241 5.01 6.99 4.03
C MET A 241 5.99 6.17 3.19
N LEU A 242 7.06 5.69 3.82
CA LEU A 242 8.04 4.82 3.15
C LEU A 242 7.48 3.40 3.04
N LEU A 243 7.44 2.89 1.81
CA LEU A 243 6.76 1.64 1.45
C LEU A 243 7.76 0.59 0.97
N GLY A 244 7.52 -0.65 1.38
CA GLY A 244 8.24 -1.84 0.95
C GLY A 244 7.57 -3.10 1.51
N GLN A 245 8.01 -4.29 1.10
CA GLN A 245 7.52 -5.55 1.65
C GLN A 245 8.20 -5.93 2.97
N ASN A 246 9.38 -5.37 3.23
CA ASN A 246 10.13 -5.45 4.49
C ASN A 246 11.11 -4.28 4.56
N VAL A 247 10.62 -3.11 4.98
CA VAL A 247 11.43 -1.87 4.97
C VAL A 247 12.70 -1.97 5.82
N ASN A 248 12.70 -2.83 6.85
CA ASN A 248 13.84 -3.02 7.74
C ASN A 248 15.05 -3.69 7.05
N SER A 249 14.82 -4.36 5.90
CA SER A 249 15.91 -4.93 5.09
C SER A 249 16.43 -4.00 4.00
N TYR A 250 15.92 -2.76 3.93
CA TYR A 250 16.36 -1.77 2.97
C TYR A 250 17.89 -1.62 2.97
N GLY A 251 18.46 -1.48 1.78
CA GLY A 251 19.87 -1.22 1.55
C GLY A 251 20.77 -2.45 1.51
N LYS A 252 20.34 -3.62 2.05
CA LYS A 252 21.17 -4.85 2.11
C LYS A 252 21.62 -5.38 0.73
N ASN A 253 21.00 -4.94 -0.35
CA ASN A 253 21.34 -5.34 -1.72
C ASN A 253 21.93 -4.20 -2.55
N LEU A 254 22.29 -3.08 -1.93
CA LEU A 254 23.01 -1.98 -2.56
C LEU A 254 24.53 -2.18 -2.40
N GLU A 255 25.31 -1.72 -3.38
CA GLU A 255 26.78 -1.78 -3.34
C GLU A 255 27.33 -0.94 -2.17
N ASP A 256 26.78 0.26 -1.98
CA ASP A 256 27.05 1.09 -0.82
C ASP A 256 25.99 0.74 0.24
N GLU A 257 26.34 -0.16 1.17
CA GLU A 257 25.44 -0.59 2.23
C GLU A 257 24.98 0.61 3.07
N ILE A 258 23.68 0.86 3.07
CA ILE A 258 23.03 1.87 3.91
C ILE A 258 21.86 1.20 4.66
N SER A 259 21.77 1.38 5.96
CA SER A 259 20.67 0.82 6.74
C SER A 259 19.39 1.63 6.54
N PHE A 260 18.24 1.00 6.83
CA PHE A 260 16.95 1.71 6.86
C PHE A 260 16.96 2.86 7.88
N ALA A 261 17.62 2.65 9.02
CA ALA A 261 17.79 3.68 10.04
C ALA A 261 18.56 4.90 9.52
N GLN A 262 19.64 4.68 8.77
CA GLN A 262 20.41 5.75 8.13
C GLN A 262 19.62 6.47 7.05
N LEU A 263 18.81 5.75 6.25
CA LEU A 263 17.91 6.40 5.29
C LEU A 263 16.91 7.33 6.00
N LEU A 264 16.32 6.88 7.12
CA LEU A 264 15.41 7.71 7.91
C LEU A 264 16.09 8.98 8.43
N GLN A 265 17.35 8.90 8.88
CA GLN A 265 18.12 10.06 9.32
C GLN A 265 18.35 11.06 8.18
N GLU A 266 18.60 10.60 6.96
CA GLU A 266 18.73 11.49 5.80
C GLU A 266 17.40 12.15 5.43
N VAL A 267 16.30 11.39 5.43
CA VAL A 267 14.96 11.92 5.17
C VAL A 267 14.54 12.96 6.21
N GLU A 268 14.93 12.76 7.48
CA GLU A 268 14.62 13.69 8.58
C GLU A 268 15.23 15.09 8.39
N LYS A 269 16.33 15.21 7.63
CA LYS A 269 16.98 16.49 7.31
C LYS A 269 16.16 17.36 6.38
N ILE A 270 15.14 16.82 5.70
CA ILE A 270 14.27 17.59 4.79
C ILE A 270 13.25 18.39 5.62
N ASP A 271 13.49 19.67 5.81
CA ASP A 271 12.76 20.55 6.77
C ASP A 271 11.26 20.66 6.50
N LYS A 272 10.83 20.63 5.24
CA LYS A 272 9.43 20.74 4.85
C LYS A 272 8.62 19.51 5.22
N ILE A 273 9.24 18.33 5.28
CA ILE A 273 8.61 17.11 5.79
C ILE A 273 8.48 17.21 7.31
N LYS A 274 7.26 17.06 7.80
CA LYS A 274 6.91 17.14 9.22
C LYS A 274 6.61 15.79 9.86
N ARG A 275 6.20 14.81 9.04
CA ARG A 275 5.91 13.44 9.49
C ARG A 275 6.48 12.40 8.55
N ILE A 276 7.08 11.38 9.13
CA ILE A 276 7.63 10.22 8.43
C ILE A 276 6.95 8.98 9.00
N ARG A 277 6.29 8.23 8.12
CA ARG A 277 5.72 6.90 8.43
C ARG A 277 6.42 5.84 7.61
N PHE A 278 6.39 4.64 8.10
CA PHE A 278 6.77 3.47 7.33
C PHE A 278 5.90 2.27 7.69
N MET A 279 5.78 1.34 6.77
CA MET A 279 4.95 0.15 6.93
C MET A 279 5.74 -1.11 6.59
N THR A 280 5.28 -2.23 7.17
CA THR A 280 5.77 -3.57 6.86
C THR A 280 7.18 -3.84 7.37
N SER A 281 7.33 -3.81 8.69
CA SER A 281 8.52 -4.27 9.40
C SER A 281 8.52 -5.80 9.55
N HIS A 282 9.71 -6.38 9.68
CA HIS A 282 9.85 -7.79 10.06
C HIS A 282 10.65 -7.90 11.36
N PRO A 283 10.16 -8.63 12.39
CA PRO A 283 10.80 -8.67 13.72
C PRO A 283 12.29 -9.03 13.69
N LYS A 284 12.69 -9.97 12.81
CA LYS A 284 14.10 -10.39 12.71
C LYS A 284 15.06 -9.31 12.17
N ASP A 285 14.53 -8.33 11.43
CA ASP A 285 15.31 -7.28 10.76
C ASP A 285 15.22 -5.92 11.47
N LEU A 286 14.46 -5.84 12.56
CA LEU A 286 14.33 -4.61 13.35
C LEU A 286 15.56 -4.44 14.22
N SER A 287 16.41 -3.46 13.88
CA SER A 287 17.69 -3.21 14.55
C SER A 287 17.57 -2.27 15.75
N ASP A 288 18.55 -2.34 16.65
CA ASP A 288 18.69 -1.41 17.77
C ASP A 288 18.91 0.02 17.27
N GLU A 289 19.65 0.19 16.17
CA GLU A 289 19.86 1.47 15.51
C GLU A 289 18.53 2.11 15.09
N LEU A 290 17.60 1.31 14.53
CA LEU A 290 16.29 1.81 14.14
C LEU A 290 15.47 2.27 15.35
N ILE A 291 15.49 1.51 16.46
CA ILE A 291 14.83 1.90 17.71
C ILE A 291 15.37 3.24 18.21
N GLU A 292 16.69 3.41 18.19
CA GLU A 292 17.34 4.65 18.65
C GLU A 292 16.99 5.85 17.74
N VAL A 293 16.97 5.67 16.43
CA VAL A 293 16.55 6.70 15.47
C VAL A 293 15.09 7.09 15.72
N MET A 294 14.20 6.11 15.86
CA MET A 294 12.78 6.38 16.16
C MET A 294 12.58 7.12 17.49
N LYS A 295 13.36 6.75 18.53
CA LYS A 295 13.31 7.36 19.85
C LYS A 295 13.66 8.84 19.81
N ASN A 296 14.73 9.18 19.08
CA ASN A 296 15.31 10.53 19.08
C ASN A 296 14.68 11.45 18.00
N SER A 297 13.81 10.94 17.14
CA SER A 297 13.20 11.71 16.06
C SER A 297 11.93 12.43 16.51
N ASP A 298 11.79 13.68 16.10
CA ASP A 298 10.55 14.47 16.25
C ASP A 298 9.61 14.30 15.05
N LYS A 299 10.09 13.76 13.92
CA LYS A 299 9.31 13.60 12.69
C LYS A 299 8.79 12.19 12.46
N ILE A 300 9.53 11.16 12.94
CA ILE A 300 9.10 9.77 12.79
C ILE A 300 7.88 9.53 13.68
N CYS A 301 6.79 9.14 13.05
CA CYS A 301 5.53 8.89 13.74
C CYS A 301 5.64 7.79 14.79
N ARG A 302 4.96 7.98 15.93
CA ARG A 302 4.94 7.06 17.07
C ARG A 302 4.06 5.83 16.81
N HIS A 303 4.27 5.21 15.67
CA HIS A 303 3.55 4.01 15.23
C HIS A 303 4.52 3.02 14.58
N LEU A 304 4.49 1.78 15.04
CA LEU A 304 5.26 0.69 14.45
C LEU A 304 4.35 -0.50 14.19
N HIS A 305 4.24 -0.88 12.92
CA HIS A 305 3.57 -2.11 12.51
C HIS A 305 4.58 -3.26 12.47
N LEU A 306 4.46 -4.21 13.41
CA LEU A 306 5.39 -5.32 13.63
C LEU A 306 4.65 -6.67 13.56
N PRO A 307 4.49 -7.27 12.37
CA PRO A 307 3.72 -8.49 12.15
C PRO A 307 4.25 -9.70 12.94
N LEU A 308 3.48 -10.16 13.93
CA LEU A 308 3.75 -11.35 14.75
C LEU A 308 3.46 -12.63 13.95
N GLN A 309 2.31 -12.69 13.30
CA GLN A 309 1.68 -13.80 12.58
C GLN A 309 1.14 -14.91 13.50
N SER A 310 1.93 -15.44 14.42
CA SER A 310 1.53 -16.41 15.44
C SER A 310 2.34 -16.21 16.72
N GLY A 311 1.77 -16.52 17.87
CA GLY A 311 2.45 -16.52 19.17
C GLY A 311 3.11 -17.86 19.50
N SER A 312 2.96 -18.89 18.69
CA SER A 312 3.57 -20.20 18.88
C SER A 312 4.91 -20.30 18.15
N THR A 313 5.99 -20.60 18.88
CA THR A 313 7.32 -20.84 18.31
C THR A 313 7.32 -21.99 17.30
N LYS A 314 6.51 -23.03 17.52
CA LYS A 314 6.31 -24.16 16.59
C LYS A 314 5.75 -23.67 15.26
N ILE A 315 4.68 -22.87 15.30
CA ILE A 315 4.02 -22.32 14.11
C ILE A 315 4.92 -21.29 13.41
N LEU A 316 5.56 -20.38 14.15
CA LEU A 316 6.53 -19.43 13.59
C LEU A 316 7.66 -20.13 12.81
N LYS A 317 8.18 -21.26 13.34
CA LYS A 317 9.17 -22.08 12.64
C LYS A 317 8.61 -22.69 11.36
N ALA A 318 7.38 -23.23 11.40
CA ALA A 318 6.70 -23.79 10.22
C ALA A 318 6.41 -22.70 9.17
N MET A 319 6.12 -21.48 9.59
CA MET A 319 5.96 -20.28 8.76
C MET A 319 7.28 -19.74 8.20
N ASN A 320 8.46 -20.27 8.58
CA ASN A 320 9.80 -19.75 8.25
C ASN A 320 10.04 -18.32 8.75
N ARG A 321 9.51 -17.97 9.94
CA ARG A 321 9.63 -16.60 10.49
C ARG A 321 10.97 -16.28 11.14
N ARG A 322 11.78 -17.28 11.49
CA ARG A 322 13.15 -17.16 12.01
C ARG A 322 13.30 -16.36 13.32
N TYR A 323 12.28 -16.36 14.16
CA TYR A 323 12.29 -15.89 15.54
C TYR A 323 11.32 -16.72 16.39
N THR A 324 11.49 -16.69 17.70
CA THR A 324 10.62 -17.39 18.66
C THR A 324 9.64 -16.44 19.32
N LYS A 325 8.65 -17.01 20.05
CA LYS A 325 7.73 -16.27 20.93
C LYS A 325 8.49 -15.37 21.90
N GLU A 326 9.50 -15.90 22.56
CA GLU A 326 10.29 -15.20 23.57
C GLU A 326 11.08 -14.04 22.98
N GLN A 327 11.73 -14.24 21.83
CA GLN A 327 12.46 -13.18 21.12
C GLN A 327 11.52 -12.05 20.68
N TYR A 328 10.30 -12.37 20.24
CA TYR A 328 9.33 -11.36 19.90
C TYR A 328 8.86 -10.56 21.12
N LEU A 329 8.57 -11.23 22.24
CA LEU A 329 8.17 -10.58 23.49
C LEU A 329 9.28 -9.66 24.02
N GLU A 330 10.55 -10.11 23.99
CA GLU A 330 11.70 -9.30 24.39
C GLU A 330 11.86 -8.06 23.52
N LEU A 331 11.74 -8.21 22.20
CA LEU A 331 11.79 -7.11 21.23
C LEU A 331 10.67 -6.08 21.50
N ALA A 332 9.44 -6.55 21.66
CA ALA A 332 8.29 -5.67 21.92
C ALA A 332 8.44 -4.93 23.27
N ALA A 333 8.91 -5.63 24.30
CA ALA A 333 9.20 -5.01 25.60
C ALA A 333 10.32 -3.97 25.51
N LYS A 334 11.38 -4.23 24.74
CA LYS A 334 12.45 -3.27 24.47
C LYS A 334 11.91 -2.03 23.78
N ILE A 335 11.14 -2.17 22.70
CA ILE A 335 10.56 -1.06 21.96
C ILE A 335 9.72 -0.17 22.88
N ARG A 336 8.82 -0.75 23.69
CA ARG A 336 7.97 0.02 24.61
C ARG A 336 8.76 0.70 25.73
N ARG A 337 9.87 0.10 26.18
CA ARG A 337 10.73 0.73 27.18
C ARG A 337 11.48 1.93 26.63
N GLU A 338 12.00 1.80 25.38
CA GLU A 338 12.78 2.87 24.75
C GLU A 338 11.87 3.99 24.19
N ILE A 339 10.64 3.66 23.76
CA ILE A 339 9.67 4.58 23.18
C ILE A 339 8.31 4.36 23.86
N PRO A 340 8.09 4.92 25.07
CA PRO A 340 6.90 4.60 25.89
C PRO A 340 5.56 4.99 25.28
N ASP A 341 5.54 5.99 24.41
CA ASP A 341 4.35 6.51 23.71
C ASP A 341 4.06 5.82 22.38
N ILE A 342 4.87 4.81 22.00
CA ILE A 342 4.69 4.12 20.72
C ILE A 342 3.38 3.31 20.68
N SER A 343 2.70 3.37 19.56
CA SER A 343 1.62 2.45 19.19
C SER A 343 2.21 1.25 18.44
N LEU A 344 1.98 0.05 18.95
CA LEU A 344 2.37 -1.19 18.31
C LEU A 344 1.14 -1.84 17.67
N THR A 345 1.22 -2.06 16.36
CA THR A 345 0.21 -2.82 15.63
C THR A 345 0.83 -4.07 15.01
N THR A 346 0.01 -5.07 14.72
CA THR A 346 0.49 -6.36 14.23
C THR A 346 -0.48 -7.02 13.27
N ASP A 347 0.00 -8.05 12.55
CA ASP A 347 -0.80 -9.03 11.84
C ASP A 347 -0.79 -10.35 12.63
N ILE A 348 -1.94 -11.01 12.69
CA ILE A 348 -2.12 -12.34 13.30
C ILE A 348 -2.89 -13.22 12.32
N MET A 349 -2.36 -14.41 12.08
CA MET A 349 -2.96 -15.41 11.22
C MET A 349 -3.36 -16.63 12.04
N VAL A 350 -4.61 -17.08 11.87
CA VAL A 350 -5.17 -18.27 12.53
C VAL A 350 -5.48 -19.34 11.48
N GLY A 351 -5.35 -20.60 11.85
CA GLY A 351 -5.60 -21.74 10.98
C GLY A 351 -4.43 -22.05 10.02
N PHE A 352 -3.22 -21.62 10.36
CA PHE A 352 -2.05 -22.06 9.61
C PHE A 352 -1.87 -23.59 9.75
N PRO A 353 -1.45 -24.33 8.68
CA PRO A 353 -1.28 -25.77 8.71
C PRO A 353 -0.51 -26.29 9.92
N GLY A 354 -1.12 -27.22 10.66
CA GLY A 354 -0.57 -27.81 11.88
C GLY A 354 -0.73 -26.99 13.15
N GLU A 355 -1.48 -25.88 13.12
CA GLU A 355 -1.86 -25.09 14.30
C GLU A 355 -2.86 -25.86 15.18
N THR A 356 -2.64 -25.87 16.48
CA THR A 356 -3.49 -26.52 17.50
C THR A 356 -4.13 -25.48 18.42
N ALA A 357 -5.05 -25.91 19.27
CA ALA A 357 -5.68 -25.06 20.28
C ALA A 357 -4.66 -24.43 21.25
N GLU A 358 -3.60 -25.19 21.59
CA GLU A 358 -2.48 -24.70 22.43
C GLU A 358 -1.65 -23.64 21.72
N ASP A 359 -1.44 -23.78 20.40
CA ASP A 359 -0.75 -22.76 19.59
C ASP A 359 -1.57 -21.44 19.53
N VAL A 360 -2.91 -21.55 19.52
CA VAL A 360 -3.83 -20.40 19.63
C VAL A 360 -3.72 -19.77 21.01
N ASP A 361 -3.65 -20.57 22.09
CA ASP A 361 -3.47 -20.06 23.46
C ASP A 361 -2.14 -19.30 23.59
N ASP A 362 -1.07 -19.80 23.01
CA ASP A 362 0.22 -19.10 22.92
C ASP A 362 0.09 -17.75 22.22
N THR A 363 -0.68 -17.68 21.14
CA THR A 363 -0.93 -16.45 20.41
C THR A 363 -1.70 -15.44 21.26
N ILE A 364 -2.73 -15.88 21.98
CA ILE A 364 -3.51 -15.04 22.91
C ILE A 364 -2.63 -14.53 24.05
N ASP A 365 -1.74 -15.36 24.59
CA ASP A 365 -0.78 -14.97 25.62
C ASP A 365 0.14 -13.83 25.15
N VAL A 366 0.67 -13.93 23.91
CA VAL A 366 1.50 -12.86 23.33
C VAL A 366 0.68 -11.58 23.13
N ILE A 367 -0.56 -11.66 22.62
CA ILE A 367 -1.43 -10.50 22.45
C ILE A 367 -1.59 -9.74 23.76
N ARG A 368 -1.89 -10.45 24.85
CA ARG A 368 -2.10 -9.86 26.18
C ARG A 368 -0.83 -9.28 26.78
N LYS A 369 0.32 -9.95 26.62
CA LYS A 369 1.61 -9.51 27.15
C LYS A 369 2.16 -8.29 26.43
N VAL A 370 2.08 -8.25 25.11
CA VAL A 370 2.55 -7.10 24.31
C VAL A 370 1.62 -5.90 24.48
N GLY A 371 0.31 -6.14 24.55
CA GLY A 371 -0.66 -5.06 24.60
C GLY A 371 -0.72 -4.28 23.30
N PHE A 372 -1.07 -4.91 22.18
CA PHE A 372 -1.15 -4.24 20.89
C PHE A 372 -2.25 -3.17 20.89
N ASP A 373 -1.94 -2.03 20.27
CA ASP A 373 -2.90 -0.95 20.07
C ASP A 373 -3.95 -1.32 19.01
N ASN A 374 -3.57 -2.16 18.05
CA ASN A 374 -4.48 -2.81 17.10
C ASN A 374 -3.80 -4.07 16.50
N ALA A 375 -4.62 -5.02 16.04
CA ALA A 375 -4.14 -6.16 15.28
C ALA A 375 -5.08 -6.46 14.11
N PHE A 376 -4.50 -6.72 12.94
CA PHE A 376 -5.22 -7.24 11.80
C PHE A 376 -5.22 -8.76 11.88
N THR A 377 -6.40 -9.34 12.09
CA THR A 377 -6.58 -10.79 12.22
C THR A 377 -7.08 -11.39 10.93
N PHE A 378 -6.46 -12.49 10.50
CA PHE A 378 -6.77 -13.19 9.26
C PHE A 378 -6.92 -14.68 9.51
N ILE A 379 -7.84 -15.32 8.81
CA ILE A 379 -7.83 -16.77 8.62
C ILE A 379 -6.84 -17.07 7.47
N TYR A 380 -5.98 -18.07 7.67
CA TYR A 380 -5.08 -18.54 6.63
C TYR A 380 -5.88 -18.95 5.38
N SER A 381 -5.47 -18.46 4.23
CA SER A 381 -6.03 -18.85 2.93
C SER A 381 -4.96 -19.50 2.09
N VAL A 382 -5.24 -20.66 1.54
CA VAL A 382 -4.32 -21.40 0.67
C VAL A 382 -3.92 -20.58 -0.54
N ARG A 383 -2.61 -20.44 -0.77
CA ARG A 383 -2.04 -19.74 -1.94
C ARG A 383 -1.31 -20.73 -2.82
N THR A 384 -1.86 -21.00 -3.99
CA THR A 384 -1.25 -21.91 -4.97
C THR A 384 0.21 -21.54 -5.23
N GLY A 385 1.10 -22.52 -5.18
CA GLY A 385 2.53 -22.32 -5.40
C GLY A 385 3.34 -21.97 -4.14
N THR A 386 2.70 -21.76 -2.98
CA THR A 386 3.41 -21.58 -1.71
C THR A 386 3.64 -22.92 -1.00
N PRO A 387 4.71 -23.07 -0.19
CA PRO A 387 4.95 -24.31 0.56
C PRO A 387 3.79 -24.71 1.48
N ALA A 388 3.15 -23.77 2.15
CA ALA A 388 2.03 -24.04 3.05
C ALA A 388 0.78 -24.58 2.33
N ALA A 389 0.63 -24.36 1.03
CA ALA A 389 -0.47 -24.91 0.25
C ALA A 389 -0.42 -26.45 0.12
N ALA A 390 0.76 -27.04 0.28
CA ALA A 390 0.98 -28.48 0.22
C ALA A 390 0.93 -29.18 1.59
N MET A 391 0.74 -28.42 2.67
CA MET A 391 0.64 -28.96 4.03
C MET A 391 -0.80 -29.38 4.35
N ASP A 392 -0.96 -30.26 5.34
CA ASP A 392 -2.27 -30.69 5.85
C ASP A 392 -2.99 -29.50 6.50
N GLN A 393 -4.16 -29.14 5.99
CA GLN A 393 -4.93 -27.99 6.44
C GLN A 393 -5.65 -28.30 7.75
N VAL A 394 -5.81 -27.27 8.60
CA VAL A 394 -6.60 -27.36 9.84
C VAL A 394 -8.09 -27.44 9.49
N PRO A 395 -8.90 -28.28 10.19
CA PRO A 395 -10.33 -28.33 9.98
C PRO A 395 -11.00 -26.95 10.19
N GLU A 396 -11.95 -26.61 9.32
CA GLU A 396 -12.60 -25.28 9.30
C GLU A 396 -13.25 -24.91 10.64
N GLU A 397 -13.84 -25.87 11.34
CA GLU A 397 -14.46 -25.66 12.65
C GLU A 397 -13.44 -25.22 13.71
N GLU A 398 -12.24 -25.85 13.71
CA GLU A 398 -11.14 -25.50 14.63
C GLU A 398 -10.56 -24.11 14.29
N VAL A 399 -10.45 -23.80 13.00
CA VAL A 399 -9.99 -22.47 12.53
C VAL A 399 -10.92 -21.37 13.02
N HIS A 400 -12.23 -21.52 12.85
CA HIS A 400 -13.21 -20.53 13.28
C HIS A 400 -13.23 -20.38 14.81
N ALA A 401 -13.21 -21.47 15.55
CA ALA A 401 -13.14 -21.43 17.02
C ALA A 401 -11.89 -20.71 17.52
N GLY A 402 -10.73 -20.97 16.90
CA GLY A 402 -9.48 -20.28 17.21
C GLY A 402 -9.52 -18.80 16.85
N PHE A 403 -10.08 -18.47 15.68
CA PHE A 403 -10.19 -17.09 15.20
C PHE A 403 -11.06 -16.22 16.13
N ASP A 404 -12.21 -16.72 16.57
CA ASP A 404 -13.10 -15.98 17.46
C ASP A 404 -12.42 -15.66 18.80
N ARG A 405 -11.66 -16.62 19.37
CA ARG A 405 -10.91 -16.44 20.62
C ARG A 405 -9.78 -15.40 20.47
N VAL A 406 -9.05 -15.44 19.35
CA VAL A 406 -7.99 -14.46 19.04
C VAL A 406 -8.61 -13.08 18.85
N LEU A 407 -9.72 -12.97 18.12
CA LEU A 407 -10.41 -11.72 17.86
C LEU A 407 -10.89 -11.05 19.16
N GLU A 408 -11.45 -11.83 20.09
CA GLU A 408 -11.85 -11.35 21.42
C GLU A 408 -10.67 -10.77 22.20
N ALA A 409 -9.54 -11.49 22.25
CA ALA A 409 -8.32 -11.04 22.93
C ALA A 409 -7.74 -9.76 22.30
N VAL A 410 -7.76 -9.65 20.98
CA VAL A 410 -7.33 -8.45 20.25
C VAL A 410 -8.21 -7.25 20.60
N GLN A 411 -9.54 -7.42 20.55
CA GLN A 411 -10.50 -6.35 20.86
C GLN A 411 -10.40 -5.88 22.30
N GLU A 412 -10.26 -6.82 23.26
CA GLU A 412 -10.06 -6.49 24.67
C GLU A 412 -8.78 -5.65 24.87
N THR A 413 -7.68 -6.08 24.25
CA THR A 413 -6.40 -5.42 24.37
C THR A 413 -6.39 -4.04 23.71
N ALA A 414 -6.90 -3.94 22.48
CA ALA A 414 -6.95 -2.69 21.73
C ALA A 414 -7.78 -1.61 22.45
N ARG A 415 -8.96 -1.97 23.03
CA ARG A 415 -9.77 -1.04 23.82
C ARG A 415 -9.00 -0.45 25.00
N LYS A 416 -8.23 -1.29 25.74
CA LYS A 416 -7.41 -0.84 26.88
C LYS A 416 -6.31 0.12 26.42
N GLN A 417 -5.65 -0.20 25.31
CA GLN A 417 -4.52 0.59 24.81
C GLN A 417 -4.98 1.94 24.24
N VAL A 418 -6.06 1.96 23.47
CA VAL A 418 -6.57 3.22 22.91
C VAL A 418 -7.09 4.12 24.02
N ALA A 419 -7.79 3.59 25.04
CA ALA A 419 -8.33 4.39 26.15
C ALA A 419 -7.27 5.18 26.95
N ARG A 420 -6.00 4.77 26.93
CA ARG A 420 -4.91 5.46 27.63
C ARG A 420 -4.63 6.88 27.14
N LEU A 421 -5.09 7.22 25.92
CA LEU A 421 -4.84 8.53 25.31
C LEU A 421 -5.88 9.58 25.73
N GLN A 422 -6.95 9.19 26.40
CA GLN A 422 -8.03 10.10 26.81
C GLN A 422 -7.52 11.22 27.68
N GLY A 423 -7.93 12.44 27.39
CA GLY A 423 -7.52 13.67 28.10
C GLY A 423 -6.15 14.21 27.66
N GLN A 424 -5.39 13.50 26.82
CA GLN A 424 -4.12 14.01 26.29
C GLN A 424 -4.35 15.01 25.15
N THR A 425 -3.41 15.91 24.98
CA THR A 425 -3.33 16.81 23.81
C THR A 425 -2.25 16.30 22.89
N LEU A 426 -2.63 15.90 21.66
CA LEU A 426 -1.72 15.34 20.67
C LEU A 426 -1.91 16.07 19.33
N THR A 427 -0.88 16.06 18.48
CA THR A 427 -0.97 16.66 17.15
C THR A 427 -1.64 15.72 16.14
N ALA A 428 -2.62 16.25 15.40
CA ALA A 428 -3.32 15.55 14.33
C ALA A 428 -3.04 16.22 12.98
N LEU A 429 -2.69 15.42 11.96
CA LEU A 429 -2.73 15.85 10.57
C LEU A 429 -4.19 15.77 10.12
N VAL A 430 -4.78 16.88 9.70
CA VAL A 430 -6.16 16.92 9.20
C VAL A 430 -6.18 16.34 7.78
N GLU A 431 -6.95 15.28 7.58
CA GLU A 431 -6.96 14.55 6.32
C GLU A 431 -8.15 14.93 5.43
N GLU A 432 -9.33 15.15 6.03
CA GLU A 432 -10.57 15.36 5.27
C GLU A 432 -11.66 16.00 6.16
N VAL A 433 -12.70 16.53 5.55
CA VAL A 433 -13.96 16.82 6.22
C VAL A 433 -14.65 15.48 6.52
N ASN A 434 -15.27 15.34 7.70
CA ASN A 434 -15.93 14.10 8.06
C ASN A 434 -17.14 13.84 7.13
N GLU A 435 -17.22 12.62 6.58
CA GLU A 435 -18.26 12.25 5.61
C GLU A 435 -19.69 12.22 6.24
N GLN A 436 -19.77 11.96 7.55
CA GLN A 436 -21.08 11.84 8.26
C GLN A 436 -21.55 13.17 8.86
N ASP A 437 -20.60 14.05 9.22
CA ASP A 437 -20.89 15.37 9.81
C ASP A 437 -19.91 16.41 9.27
N ALA A 438 -20.38 17.25 8.35
CA ALA A 438 -19.58 18.29 7.71
C ALA A 438 -19.11 19.43 8.65
N SER A 439 -19.59 19.47 9.89
CA SER A 439 -19.10 20.39 10.95
C SER A 439 -17.80 19.88 11.59
N LEU A 440 -17.43 18.63 11.33
CA LEU A 440 -16.24 17.97 11.86
C LEU A 440 -15.21 17.76 10.76
N VAL A 441 -13.95 17.71 11.17
CA VAL A 441 -12.83 17.22 10.36
C VAL A 441 -12.29 15.92 10.95
N THR A 442 -11.72 15.11 10.09
CA THR A 442 -11.02 13.87 10.46
C THR A 442 -9.51 14.10 10.44
N GLY A 443 -8.88 13.94 11.58
CA GLY A 443 -7.44 14.03 11.73
C GLY A 443 -6.81 12.68 12.11
N ARG A 444 -5.54 12.54 11.78
CA ARG A 444 -4.73 11.37 12.13
C ARG A 444 -3.59 11.75 13.05
N LEU A 445 -3.54 11.12 14.22
CA LEU A 445 -2.47 11.31 15.19
C LEU A 445 -1.15 10.65 14.72
N SER A 446 -0.04 11.04 15.33
CA SER A 446 1.26 10.42 15.07
C SER A 446 1.26 8.90 15.30
N ASN A 447 0.56 8.43 16.33
CA ASN A 447 0.39 7.01 16.65
C ASN A 447 -0.64 6.27 15.78
N ASN A 448 -1.10 6.89 14.69
CA ASN A 448 -2.07 6.36 13.70
C ASN A 448 -3.53 6.31 14.15
N THR A 449 -3.87 6.77 15.36
CA THR A 449 -5.26 6.86 15.83
C THR A 449 -6.00 7.99 15.09
N ILE A 450 -7.27 7.76 14.79
CA ILE A 450 -8.16 8.76 14.17
C ILE A 450 -8.79 9.62 15.27
N VAL A 451 -8.95 10.91 14.99
CA VAL A 451 -9.71 11.85 15.83
C VAL A 451 -10.63 12.70 14.97
N HIS A 452 -11.89 12.86 15.42
CA HIS A 452 -12.86 13.76 14.83
C HIS A 452 -13.05 14.98 15.75
N PHE A 453 -13.02 16.18 15.20
CA PHE A 453 -13.14 17.41 15.97
C PHE A 453 -13.74 18.55 15.12
N PRO A 454 -14.37 19.57 15.73
CA PRO A 454 -14.92 20.70 15.02
C PRO A 454 -13.87 21.42 14.17
N GLY A 455 -14.17 21.66 12.89
CA GLY A 455 -13.28 22.31 11.94
C GLY A 455 -13.89 22.39 10.55
N SER A 456 -13.18 23.04 9.65
CA SER A 456 -13.57 23.27 8.25
C SER A 456 -12.48 22.82 7.28
N ALA A 457 -12.79 22.81 6.00
CA ALA A 457 -11.90 22.30 4.95
C ALA A 457 -10.55 23.04 4.84
N ASP A 458 -10.46 24.27 5.33
CA ASP A 458 -9.21 25.06 5.37
C ASP A 458 -8.13 24.48 6.28
N LEU A 459 -8.51 23.56 7.20
CA LEU A 459 -7.57 22.84 8.05
C LEU A 459 -6.93 21.63 7.35
N ILE A 460 -7.46 21.19 6.22
CA ILE A 460 -6.93 20.00 5.52
C ILE A 460 -5.46 20.20 5.16
N GLY A 461 -4.62 19.19 5.49
CA GLY A 461 -3.17 19.25 5.31
C GLY A 461 -2.41 19.94 6.44
N GLN A 462 -3.09 20.55 7.41
CA GLN A 462 -2.45 21.16 8.57
C GLN A 462 -2.26 20.14 9.71
N ILE A 463 -1.18 20.33 10.47
CA ILE A 463 -0.93 19.58 11.71
C ILE A 463 -1.32 20.49 12.87
N VAL A 464 -2.35 20.09 13.61
CA VAL A 464 -2.93 20.91 14.68
C VAL A 464 -2.97 20.15 16.01
N PRO A 465 -2.80 20.84 17.16
CA PRO A 465 -2.97 20.21 18.47
C PRO A 465 -4.46 19.97 18.75
N VAL A 466 -4.79 18.75 19.19
CA VAL A 466 -6.15 18.32 19.52
C VAL A 466 -6.16 17.67 20.89
N LYS A 467 -7.05 18.11 21.79
CA LYS A 467 -7.33 17.44 23.05
C LYS A 467 -8.33 16.32 22.83
N LEU A 468 -7.95 15.11 23.23
CA LEU A 468 -8.74 13.90 23.09
C LEU A 468 -9.73 13.81 24.25
N GLU A 469 -11.04 13.86 23.98
CA GLU A 469 -12.07 13.91 25.01
C GLU A 469 -12.70 12.56 25.26
N GLU A 470 -13.27 11.92 24.24
CA GLU A 470 -13.98 10.65 24.35
C GLU A 470 -13.43 9.60 23.40
N CYS A 471 -13.18 8.39 23.94
CA CYS A 471 -12.71 7.23 23.20
C CYS A 471 -13.89 6.38 22.72
N HIS A 472 -14.00 6.19 21.40
CA HIS A 472 -15.02 5.34 20.76
C HIS A 472 -14.46 3.99 20.26
N GLY A 473 -13.43 3.48 20.93
CA GLY A 473 -12.80 2.19 20.62
C GLY A 473 -11.70 2.28 19.56
N PHE A 474 -11.96 2.81 18.37
CA PHE A 474 -10.99 2.92 17.27
C PHE A 474 -10.67 4.37 16.90
N TYR A 475 -11.40 5.34 17.41
CA TYR A 475 -11.21 6.76 17.18
C TYR A 475 -11.55 7.57 18.42
N TYR A 476 -11.16 8.84 18.40
CA TYR A 476 -11.50 9.82 19.42
C TYR A 476 -12.40 10.92 18.87
N THR A 477 -13.25 11.50 19.73
CA THR A 477 -13.72 12.86 19.55
C THR A 477 -12.89 13.81 20.41
N GLY A 478 -12.79 15.07 20.01
CA GLY A 478 -12.00 16.07 20.73
C GLY A 478 -12.25 17.48 20.23
N HIS A 479 -11.38 18.39 20.64
CA HIS A 479 -11.41 19.77 20.15
C HIS A 479 -9.98 20.29 19.90
N ARG A 480 -9.86 21.19 18.93
CA ARG A 480 -8.61 21.91 18.67
C ARG A 480 -8.23 22.76 19.86
N VAL A 481 -6.97 22.70 20.26
CA VAL A 481 -6.39 23.58 21.28
C VAL A 481 -5.70 24.73 20.56
N GLU A 482 -6.05 25.98 20.89
CA GLU A 482 -5.30 27.13 20.40
C GLU A 482 -3.92 27.16 21.07
N GLU A 483 -2.87 27.29 20.26
CA GLU A 483 -1.56 27.58 20.83
C GLU A 483 -1.62 28.92 21.57
N THR A 484 -1.55 28.87 22.89
CA THR A 484 -1.34 30.07 23.69
C THR A 484 0.01 30.66 23.27
N LYS A 485 -0.02 31.79 22.56
CA LYS A 485 1.17 32.54 22.14
C LYS A 485 2.04 32.94 23.31
#